data_900c84df1eaf08f3b2f04a7d988e0b83
#
_entry.id   900c84df1eaf08f3b2f04a7d988e0b83
#
_cell.length_a   1.000
_cell.length_b   1.000
_cell.length_c   1.000
_cell.angle_alpha   90.00
_cell.angle_beta   90.00
_cell.angle_gamma   90.00
#
_symmetry.space_group_name_H-M   'P 1'
#
loop_
_entity.id
_entity.type
_entity.pdbx_description
1 polymer ?
#
loop_
_entity_poly.entity_id
_entity_poly.type
_entity_poly.pdbx_seq_one_letter_code
_entity_poly.pdbx_strand_id
1 'polypeptide(L)'
;GERHIIEQLKKTNTPVILVINKIDTVKREQLLEYIDTYRKELDFAEIVPVSALKADNIEELLKCIMKYLPYGPAFYDEDTVTDQPMRQIVAELIREKALRLLSEEIPHGVAVSIESMKFKKNIVDIEATIICERDSHKGIIIGKGGAMLKKIGSQARPEIENMLEKQAN
;
A
#
# COMPACT_ATOMS: atom_id res chain seq x y z
N GLY A 1 -16.23 -10.69 -1.49
CA GLY A 1 -15.26 -10.20 -2.43
C GLY A 1 -15.86 -9.16 -3.37
N GLU A 2 -15.39 -9.11 -4.60
CA GLU A 2 -15.66 -8.08 -5.63
C GLU A 2 -17.16 -7.81 -5.87
N ARG A 3 -17.98 -8.85 -5.98
CA ARG A 3 -19.45 -8.69 -6.19
C ARG A 3 -20.12 -7.88 -5.09
N HIS A 4 -19.70 -8.06 -3.84
CA HIS A 4 -20.25 -7.28 -2.74
C HIS A 4 -19.88 -5.79 -2.87
N ILE A 5 -18.68 -5.48 -3.31
CA ILE A 5 -18.23 -4.09 -3.56
C ILE A 5 -19.08 -3.48 -4.69
N ILE A 6 -19.24 -4.19 -5.80
CA ILE A 6 -20.06 -3.73 -6.93
C ILE A 6 -21.50 -3.45 -6.49
N GLU A 7 -22.11 -4.33 -5.67
CA GLU A 7 -23.46 -4.11 -5.14
C GLU A 7 -23.55 -2.89 -4.20
N GLN A 8 -22.48 -2.54 -3.50
CA GLN A 8 -22.44 -1.29 -2.72
C GLN A 8 -22.30 -0.07 -3.65
N LEU A 9 -21.46 -0.16 -4.67
CA LEU A 9 -21.25 0.92 -5.65
C LEU A 9 -22.50 1.23 -6.45
N LYS A 10 -23.33 0.24 -6.78
CA LYS A 10 -24.64 0.44 -7.43
C LYS A 10 -25.59 1.35 -6.65
N LYS A 11 -25.38 1.51 -5.35
CA LYS A 11 -26.22 2.34 -4.47
C LYS A 11 -25.75 3.79 -4.39
N THR A 12 -24.59 4.12 -4.96
CA THR A 12 -24.06 5.48 -4.95
C THR A 12 -24.40 6.22 -6.24
N ASN A 13 -24.57 7.54 -6.13
CA ASN A 13 -24.70 8.43 -7.28
C ASN A 13 -23.36 9.08 -7.66
N THR A 14 -22.27 8.75 -6.95
CA THR A 14 -20.94 9.27 -7.22
C THR A 14 -20.35 8.58 -8.46
N PRO A 15 -19.72 9.30 -9.38
CA PRO A 15 -19.00 8.70 -10.49
C PRO A 15 -17.97 7.69 -10.03
N VAL A 16 -18.00 6.48 -10.58
CA VAL A 16 -17.09 5.39 -10.21
C VAL A 16 -16.12 5.15 -11.36
N ILE A 17 -14.82 5.25 -11.09
CA ILE A 17 -13.75 4.93 -12.03
C ILE A 17 -13.22 3.54 -11.69
N LEU A 18 -13.27 2.60 -12.63
CA LEU A 18 -12.64 1.29 -12.48
C LEU A 18 -11.18 1.36 -12.94
N VAL A 19 -10.25 1.07 -12.04
CA VAL A 19 -8.82 0.99 -12.36
C VAL A 19 -8.40 -0.49 -12.40
N ILE A 20 -7.96 -0.96 -13.57
CA ILE A 20 -7.42 -2.32 -13.75
C ILE A 20 -5.91 -2.22 -13.72
N ASN A 21 -5.30 -2.55 -12.57
CA ASN A 21 -3.86 -2.44 -12.38
C ASN A 21 -3.11 -3.73 -12.79
N LYS A 22 -1.78 -3.63 -12.93
CA LYS A 22 -0.85 -4.70 -13.28
C LYS A 22 -1.03 -5.22 -14.71
N ILE A 23 -1.38 -4.35 -15.66
CA ILE A 23 -1.53 -4.75 -17.07
C ILE A 23 -0.24 -5.26 -17.71
N ASP A 24 0.91 -4.97 -17.09
CA ASP A 24 2.23 -5.49 -17.48
C ASP A 24 2.38 -7.02 -17.26
N THR A 25 1.46 -7.64 -16.52
CA THR A 25 1.49 -9.08 -16.22
C THR A 25 0.54 -9.92 -17.06
N VAL A 26 -0.30 -9.28 -17.89
CA VAL A 26 -1.32 -9.96 -18.69
C VAL A 26 -1.20 -9.62 -20.17
N LYS A 27 -1.70 -10.50 -21.04
CA LYS A 27 -1.79 -10.22 -22.46
C LYS A 27 -2.93 -9.27 -22.78
N ARG A 28 -2.80 -8.55 -23.91
CA ARG A 28 -3.80 -7.56 -24.34
C ARG A 28 -5.20 -8.17 -24.53
N GLU A 29 -5.27 -9.38 -25.03
CA GLU A 29 -6.53 -10.09 -25.27
C GLU A 29 -7.25 -10.36 -23.94
N GLN A 30 -6.52 -10.81 -22.92
CA GLN A 30 -7.06 -11.04 -21.56
C GLN A 30 -7.51 -9.74 -20.90
N LEU A 31 -6.79 -8.64 -21.12
CA LEU A 31 -7.19 -7.34 -20.61
C LEU A 31 -8.53 -6.89 -21.20
N LEU A 32 -8.74 -7.11 -22.49
CA LEU A 32 -10.03 -6.80 -23.14
C LEU A 32 -11.18 -7.63 -22.59
N GLU A 33 -10.95 -8.90 -22.28
CA GLU A 33 -11.95 -9.79 -21.64
C GLU A 33 -12.31 -9.28 -20.23
N TYR A 34 -11.32 -8.82 -19.44
CA TYR A 34 -11.59 -8.23 -18.13
C TYR A 34 -12.42 -6.95 -18.25
N ILE A 35 -12.06 -6.05 -19.16
CA ILE A 35 -12.81 -4.81 -19.40
C ILE A 35 -14.25 -5.14 -19.77
N ASP A 36 -14.48 -6.07 -20.71
CA ASP A 36 -15.82 -6.47 -21.13
C ASP A 36 -16.65 -7.12 -20.00
N THR A 37 -15.99 -7.85 -19.12
CA THR A 37 -16.64 -8.47 -17.97
C THR A 37 -17.14 -7.42 -16.99
N TYR A 38 -16.26 -6.52 -16.55
CA TYR A 38 -16.63 -5.49 -15.58
C TYR A 38 -17.61 -4.45 -16.14
N ARG A 39 -17.51 -4.10 -17.42
CA ARG A 39 -18.43 -3.19 -18.09
C ARG A 39 -19.90 -3.63 -18.04
N LYS A 40 -20.14 -4.94 -17.91
CA LYS A 40 -21.50 -5.51 -17.78
C LYS A 40 -22.02 -5.48 -16.35
N GLU A 41 -21.15 -5.35 -15.36
CA GLU A 41 -21.51 -5.41 -13.93
C GLU A 41 -21.99 -4.06 -13.38
N LEU A 42 -21.39 -2.95 -13.84
CA LEU A 42 -21.71 -1.58 -13.42
C LEU A 42 -21.39 -0.62 -14.55
N ASP A 43 -22.20 0.44 -14.68
CA ASP A 43 -21.93 1.57 -15.58
C ASP A 43 -20.85 2.47 -14.95
N PHE A 44 -19.58 2.12 -15.19
CA PHE A 44 -18.46 2.90 -14.72
C PHE A 44 -18.33 4.20 -15.51
N ALA A 45 -18.06 5.30 -14.84
CA ALA A 45 -17.79 6.57 -15.49
C ALA A 45 -16.58 6.49 -16.42
N GLU A 46 -15.55 5.76 -16.02
CA GLU A 46 -14.36 5.42 -16.83
C GLU A 46 -13.83 4.05 -16.42
N ILE A 47 -13.16 3.37 -17.36
CA ILE A 47 -12.39 2.14 -17.09
C ILE A 47 -10.96 2.39 -17.57
N VAL A 48 -10.01 2.46 -16.64
CA VAL A 48 -8.62 2.85 -16.92
C VAL A 48 -7.68 1.69 -16.57
N PRO A 49 -7.17 0.98 -17.58
CA PRO A 49 -6.13 -0.02 -17.36
C PRO A 49 -4.77 0.66 -17.15
N VAL A 50 -4.02 0.24 -16.12
CA VAL A 50 -2.74 0.84 -15.75
C VAL A 50 -1.71 -0.21 -15.33
N SER A 51 -0.44 0.16 -15.39
CA SER A 51 0.62 -0.50 -14.61
C SER A 51 1.28 0.52 -13.69
N ALA A 52 0.94 0.51 -12.42
CA ALA A 52 1.56 1.39 -11.44
C ALA A 52 3.08 1.12 -11.34
N LEU A 53 3.50 -0.14 -11.47
CA LEU A 53 4.92 -0.53 -11.45
C LEU A 53 5.73 0.06 -12.60
N LYS A 54 5.14 0.13 -13.80
CA LYS A 54 5.78 0.65 -15.03
C LYS A 54 5.46 2.11 -15.30
N ALA A 55 4.65 2.73 -14.45
CA ALA A 55 4.06 4.06 -14.67
C ALA A 55 3.26 4.17 -15.98
N ASP A 56 2.78 3.03 -16.50
CA ASP A 56 2.02 2.98 -17.75
C ASP A 56 0.60 3.44 -17.51
N ASN A 57 0.13 4.38 -18.35
CA ASN A 57 -1.21 4.98 -18.34
C ASN A 57 -1.62 5.72 -17.03
N ILE A 58 -0.64 6.06 -16.16
CA ILE A 58 -0.91 6.78 -14.91
C ILE A 58 -1.35 8.22 -15.17
N GLU A 59 -0.76 8.90 -16.14
CA GLU A 59 -1.17 10.27 -16.51
C GLU A 59 -2.62 10.33 -16.97
N GLU A 60 -3.08 9.34 -17.72
CA GLU A 60 -4.47 9.25 -18.16
C GLU A 60 -5.42 9.00 -16.99
N LEU A 61 -5.03 8.13 -16.05
CA LEU A 61 -5.77 7.94 -14.80
C LEU A 61 -5.93 9.25 -14.03
N LEU A 62 -4.86 10.05 -13.90
CA LEU A 62 -4.91 11.34 -13.22
C LEU A 62 -5.85 12.32 -13.94
N LYS A 63 -5.81 12.39 -15.27
CA LYS A 63 -6.74 13.22 -16.06
C LYS A 63 -8.20 12.79 -15.85
N CYS A 64 -8.47 11.47 -15.85
CA CYS A 64 -9.80 10.94 -15.57
C CYS A 64 -10.29 11.33 -14.17
N ILE A 65 -9.45 11.21 -13.14
CA ILE A 65 -9.80 11.61 -11.78
C ILE A 65 -10.13 13.11 -11.73
N MET A 66 -9.25 13.95 -12.28
CA MET A 66 -9.44 15.42 -12.29
C MET A 66 -10.73 15.85 -12.98
N LYS A 67 -11.19 15.13 -14.01
CA LYS A 67 -12.44 15.39 -14.72
C LYS A 67 -13.68 15.29 -13.82
N TYR A 68 -13.64 14.41 -12.83
CA TYR A 68 -14.79 14.13 -11.94
C TYR A 68 -14.68 14.81 -10.56
N LEU A 69 -13.56 15.46 -10.25
CA LEU A 69 -13.41 16.19 -9.00
C LEU A 69 -14.18 17.52 -9.06
N PRO A 70 -14.98 17.85 -8.02
CA PRO A 70 -15.64 19.15 -7.94
C PRO A 70 -14.61 20.24 -7.63
N TYR A 71 -14.89 21.45 -8.11
CA TYR A 71 -14.13 22.63 -7.67
C TYR A 71 -14.48 22.95 -6.22
N GLY A 72 -13.44 23.17 -5.39
CA GLY A 72 -13.60 23.48 -3.97
C GLY A 72 -12.30 23.97 -3.35
N PRO A 73 -12.33 24.42 -2.08
CA PRO A 73 -11.11 24.75 -1.36
C PRO A 73 -10.25 23.50 -1.17
N ALA A 74 -8.94 23.67 -1.10
CA ALA A 74 -8.02 22.61 -0.72
C ALA A 74 -8.34 22.12 0.71
N PHE A 75 -8.47 20.81 0.90
CA PHE A 75 -8.69 20.22 2.21
C PHE A 75 -7.38 19.98 2.97
N TYR A 76 -6.25 19.96 2.25
CA TYR A 76 -4.91 19.76 2.79
C TYR A 76 -4.01 20.86 2.24
N ASP A 77 -3.01 21.25 3.02
CA ASP A 77 -1.98 22.17 2.59
C ASP A 77 -1.13 21.54 1.48
N GLU A 78 -0.56 22.37 0.60
CA GLU A 78 0.25 21.91 -0.54
C GLU A 78 1.45 21.02 -0.14
N ASP A 79 1.98 21.24 1.08
CA ASP A 79 3.09 20.47 1.64
C ASP A 79 2.66 19.19 2.34
N THR A 80 1.35 18.93 2.43
CA THR A 80 0.83 17.70 3.08
C THR A 80 1.01 16.50 2.17
N VAL A 81 2.01 15.66 2.46
CA VAL A 81 2.30 14.43 1.70
C VAL A 81 1.33 13.30 2.03
N THR A 82 0.85 13.24 3.29
CA THR A 82 -0.06 12.20 3.78
C THR A 82 -0.78 12.65 5.05
N ASP A 83 -2.00 12.19 5.24
CA ASP A 83 -2.80 12.36 6.45
C ASP A 83 -2.62 11.18 7.44
N GLN A 84 -1.83 10.17 7.06
CA GLN A 84 -1.62 8.99 7.88
C GLN A 84 -0.80 9.31 9.13
N PRO A 85 -1.19 8.79 10.31
CA PRO A 85 -0.37 8.92 11.53
C PRO A 85 1.05 8.39 11.30
N MET A 86 2.04 9.13 11.75
CA MET A 86 3.47 8.78 11.61
C MET A 86 3.79 7.34 12.05
N ARG A 87 3.12 6.85 13.10
CA ARG A 87 3.24 5.45 13.55
C ARG A 87 2.81 4.44 12.48
N GLN A 88 1.79 4.75 11.71
CA GLN A 88 1.29 3.88 10.65
C GLN A 88 2.26 3.83 9.47
N ILE A 89 2.86 4.97 9.10
CA ILE A 89 3.87 5.02 8.03
C ILE A 89 5.10 4.19 8.44
N VAL A 90 5.57 4.34 9.69
CA VAL A 90 6.69 3.53 10.22
C VAL A 90 6.35 2.04 10.21
N ALA A 91 5.14 1.66 10.61
CA ALA A 91 4.69 0.27 10.55
C ALA A 91 4.72 -0.27 9.12
N GLU A 92 4.24 0.50 8.13
CA GLU A 92 4.25 0.11 6.73
C GLU A 92 5.67 0.00 6.15
N LEU A 93 6.60 0.90 6.50
CA LEU A 93 8.01 0.80 6.12
C LEU A 93 8.64 -0.50 6.62
N ILE A 94 8.40 -0.87 7.88
CA ILE A 94 8.89 -2.13 8.45
C ILE A 94 8.21 -3.33 7.75
N ARG A 95 6.90 -3.26 7.52
CA ARG A 95 6.13 -4.33 6.86
C ARG A 95 6.61 -4.55 5.42
N GLU A 96 6.89 -3.50 4.69
CA GLU A 96 7.44 -3.59 3.33
C GLU A 96 8.76 -4.36 3.31
N LYS A 97 9.70 -4.06 4.24
CA LYS A 97 10.97 -4.78 4.30
C LYS A 97 10.77 -6.24 4.71
N ALA A 98 9.87 -6.49 5.65
CA ALA A 98 9.52 -7.87 6.03
C ALA A 98 8.97 -8.65 4.83
N LEU A 99 8.02 -8.09 4.07
CA LEU A 99 7.44 -8.74 2.89
C LEU A 99 8.49 -9.00 1.80
N ARG A 100 9.38 -8.03 1.52
CA ARG A 100 10.43 -8.20 0.51
C ARG A 100 11.43 -9.30 0.88
N LEU A 101 11.78 -9.41 2.17
CA LEU A 101 12.75 -10.40 2.65
C LEU A 101 12.15 -11.80 2.83
N LEU A 102 10.84 -11.90 2.98
CA LEU A 102 10.10 -13.14 3.26
C LEU A 102 9.22 -13.59 2.08
N SER A 103 9.34 -12.93 0.91
CA SER A 103 8.42 -13.07 -0.22
C SER A 103 8.23 -14.50 -0.75
N GLU A 104 9.27 -15.34 -0.66
CA GLU A 104 9.23 -16.73 -1.12
C GLU A 104 8.63 -17.68 -0.09
N GLU A 105 8.74 -17.35 1.21
CA GLU A 105 8.37 -18.25 2.32
C GLU A 105 7.05 -17.83 2.98
N ILE A 106 6.78 -16.51 3.03
CA ILE A 106 5.57 -15.94 3.64
C ILE A 106 5.05 -14.81 2.73
N PRO A 107 4.44 -15.13 1.58
CA PRO A 107 4.03 -14.11 0.60
C PRO A 107 2.90 -13.20 1.08
N HIS A 108 2.13 -13.63 2.10
CA HIS A 108 1.00 -12.89 2.67
C HIS A 108 0.89 -13.19 4.17
N GLY A 109 0.23 -12.30 4.92
CA GLY A 109 -0.07 -12.56 6.35
C GLY A 109 0.96 -12.03 7.34
N VAL A 110 1.67 -10.96 6.98
CA VAL A 110 2.51 -10.19 7.91
C VAL A 110 1.88 -8.83 8.14
N ALA A 111 1.64 -8.48 9.40
CA ALA A 111 1.26 -7.15 9.85
C ALA A 111 2.32 -6.63 10.84
N VAL A 112 2.38 -5.30 11.00
CA VAL A 112 3.28 -4.66 11.95
C VAL A 112 2.47 -3.71 12.83
N SER A 113 2.67 -3.82 14.14
CA SER A 113 2.13 -2.91 15.14
C SER A 113 3.27 -2.11 15.78
N ILE A 114 3.11 -0.81 15.92
CA ILE A 114 4.03 0.03 16.68
C ILE A 114 3.53 0.12 18.13
N GLU A 115 4.19 -0.55 19.04
CA GLU A 115 3.84 -0.56 20.46
C GLU A 115 4.24 0.76 21.14
N SER A 116 5.42 1.25 20.82
CA SER A 116 5.97 2.45 21.42
C SER A 116 6.78 3.25 20.41
N MET A 117 6.67 4.58 20.49
CA MET A 117 7.45 5.53 19.71
C MET A 117 7.79 6.72 20.59
N LYS A 118 9.03 6.76 21.10
CA LYS A 118 9.49 7.75 22.07
C LYS A 118 10.52 8.68 21.44
N PHE A 119 10.12 9.93 21.26
CA PHE A 119 10.96 10.98 20.71
C PHE A 119 11.91 11.54 21.77
N LYS A 120 13.21 11.47 21.51
CA LYS A 120 14.28 12.16 22.24
C LYS A 120 14.85 13.26 21.35
N LYS A 121 15.83 14.03 21.87
CA LYS A 121 16.38 15.18 21.13
C LYS A 121 16.82 14.85 19.71
N ASN A 122 17.61 13.80 19.52
CA ASN A 122 18.20 13.42 18.22
C ASN A 122 17.88 11.99 17.79
N ILE A 123 17.11 11.24 18.58
CA ILE A 123 16.83 9.84 18.33
C ILE A 123 15.38 9.52 18.68
N VAL A 124 14.79 8.59 17.95
CA VAL A 124 13.47 8.03 18.23
C VAL A 124 13.64 6.56 18.56
N ASP A 125 13.21 6.16 19.76
CA ASP A 125 13.14 4.75 20.14
C ASP A 125 11.79 4.18 19.66
N ILE A 126 11.85 3.14 18.85
CA ILE A 126 10.68 2.50 18.23
C ILE A 126 10.63 1.04 18.64
N GLU A 127 9.54 0.64 19.28
CA GLU A 127 9.23 -0.75 19.56
C GLU A 127 8.12 -1.20 18.63
N ALA A 128 8.42 -2.21 17.80
CA ALA A 128 7.50 -2.75 16.83
C ALA A 128 7.33 -4.26 17.01
N THR A 129 6.11 -4.74 16.85
CA THR A 129 5.74 -6.16 16.86
C THR A 129 5.38 -6.60 15.44
N ILE A 130 6.05 -7.63 14.93
CA ILE A 130 5.67 -8.28 13.68
C ILE A 130 4.69 -9.39 14.00
N ILE A 131 3.49 -9.29 13.45
CA ILE A 131 2.39 -10.23 13.64
C ILE A 131 2.34 -11.12 12.40
N CYS A 132 2.29 -12.43 12.60
CA CYS A 132 2.15 -13.41 11.53
C CYS A 132 0.90 -14.26 11.72
N GLU A 133 0.34 -14.72 10.61
CA GLU A 133 -0.91 -15.47 10.57
C GLU A 133 -0.78 -16.88 11.19
N ARG A 134 0.42 -17.50 11.09
CA ARG A 134 0.66 -18.88 11.54
C ARG A 134 1.87 -18.96 12.45
N ASP A 135 1.80 -19.79 13.48
CA ASP A 135 2.93 -20.01 14.40
C ASP A 135 4.17 -20.58 13.70
N SER A 136 4.00 -21.38 12.65
CA SER A 136 5.10 -21.91 11.84
C SER A 136 5.92 -20.79 11.16
N HIS A 137 5.35 -19.63 10.93
CA HIS A 137 6.05 -18.50 10.31
C HIS A 137 6.97 -17.77 11.29
N LYS A 138 6.74 -17.88 12.61
CA LYS A 138 7.56 -17.19 13.62
C LYS A 138 9.04 -17.53 13.50
N GLY A 139 9.37 -18.80 13.34
CA GLY A 139 10.76 -19.23 13.20
C GLY A 139 11.46 -18.62 11.99
N ILE A 140 10.75 -18.49 10.88
CA ILE A 140 11.25 -17.91 9.63
C ILE A 140 11.46 -16.39 9.79
N ILE A 141 10.48 -15.69 10.38
CA ILE A 141 10.54 -14.23 10.61
C ILE A 141 11.64 -13.87 11.61
N ILE A 142 11.84 -14.68 12.64
CA ILE A 142 12.91 -14.46 13.61
C ILE A 142 14.27 -14.77 12.96
N GLY A 143 14.36 -15.87 12.24
CA GLY A 143 15.60 -16.39 11.68
C GLY A 143 16.55 -16.95 12.73
N LYS A 144 17.66 -17.57 12.31
CA LYS A 144 18.65 -18.14 13.20
C LYS A 144 19.27 -17.04 14.10
N GLY A 145 19.04 -17.16 15.41
CA GLY A 145 19.53 -16.17 16.38
C GLY A 145 19.02 -14.76 16.19
N GLY A 146 17.83 -14.56 15.59
CA GLY A 146 17.26 -13.25 15.35
C GLY A 146 17.78 -12.54 14.10
N ALA A 147 18.53 -13.23 13.24
CA ALA A 147 19.19 -12.63 12.08
C ALA A 147 18.21 -11.99 11.09
N MET A 148 17.03 -12.59 10.87
CA MET A 148 16.05 -12.04 9.93
C MET A 148 15.39 -10.78 10.50
N LEU A 149 14.99 -10.76 11.77
CA LEU A 149 14.49 -9.55 12.43
C LEU A 149 15.51 -8.41 12.38
N LYS A 150 16.78 -8.71 12.65
CA LYS A 150 17.86 -7.72 12.56
C LYS A 150 17.98 -7.17 11.13
N LYS A 151 17.87 -8.03 10.12
CA LYS A 151 17.94 -7.63 8.71
C LYS A 151 16.75 -6.74 8.33
N ILE A 152 15.53 -7.08 8.74
CA ILE A 152 14.33 -6.27 8.52
C ILE A 152 14.52 -4.87 9.14
N GLY A 153 14.89 -4.80 10.42
CA GLY A 153 15.10 -3.53 11.10
C GLY A 153 16.21 -2.69 10.47
N SER A 154 17.34 -3.32 10.09
CA SER A 154 18.45 -2.62 9.44
C SER A 154 18.07 -2.03 8.08
N GLN A 155 17.20 -2.68 7.32
CA GLN A 155 16.72 -2.17 6.03
C GLN A 155 15.62 -1.11 6.17
N ALA A 156 14.79 -1.17 7.21
CA ALA A 156 13.76 -0.17 7.45
C ALA A 156 14.34 1.13 8.03
N ARG A 157 15.39 1.04 8.84
CA ARG A 157 15.98 2.16 9.58
C ARG A 157 16.30 3.38 8.72
N PRO A 158 17.04 3.30 7.60
CA PRO A 158 17.41 4.47 6.81
C PRO A 158 16.18 5.25 6.28
N GLU A 159 15.14 4.57 5.88
CA GLU A 159 13.92 5.21 5.39
C GLU A 159 13.13 5.87 6.52
N ILE A 160 13.07 5.22 7.69
CA ILE A 160 12.47 5.78 8.90
C ILE A 160 13.23 7.02 9.35
N GLU A 161 14.58 6.96 9.40
CA GLU A 161 15.44 8.09 9.78
C GLU A 161 15.30 9.27 8.82
N ASN A 162 15.23 8.99 7.52
CA ASN A 162 15.00 10.02 6.49
C ASN A 162 13.63 10.69 6.66
N MET A 163 12.57 9.90 6.93
CA MET A 163 11.22 10.43 7.13
C MET A 163 11.10 11.24 8.43
N LEU A 164 11.75 10.78 9.51
CA LEU A 164 11.64 11.42 10.83
C LEU A 164 12.67 12.55 11.04
N GLU A 165 13.64 12.69 10.13
CA GLU A 165 14.79 13.59 10.26
C GLU A 165 15.55 13.39 11.61
N LYS A 166 15.53 12.15 12.11
CA LYS A 166 16.15 11.75 13.38
C LYS A 166 16.71 10.33 13.26
N GLN A 167 17.72 10.02 14.07
CA GLN A 167 18.18 8.65 14.22
C GLN A 167 17.06 7.76 14.80
N ALA A 168 16.98 6.51 14.37
CA ALA A 168 16.01 5.53 14.85
C ALA A 168 16.72 4.36 15.56
N ASN A 169 16.15 3.95 16.70
CA ASN A 169 16.63 2.80 17.46
C ASN A 169 15.48 1.82 17.69
#